data_f909e162fa4e6094dfdf507e0bf6dcf0
#
_entry.id   f909e162fa4e6094dfdf507e0bf6dcf0
#
_cell.length_a   1.000
_cell.length_b   1.000
_cell.length_c   1.000
_cell.angle_alpha   90.00
_cell.angle_beta   90.00
_cell.angle_gamma   90.00
#
_symmetry.space_group_name_H-M   'P 1'
#
loop_
_entity.id
_entity.type
_entity.pdbx_description
1 polymer ?
#
loop_
_entity_poly.entity_id
_entity_poly.type
_entity_poly.pdbx_seq_one_letter_code
_entity_poly.pdbx_strand_id
1 'polypeptide(L)'
;ENDASYLKVSKNNKLVITSDSISEGVDFFKNDPPESIAKKIITINLSDLSAMGASPLSYSLNIFLPSYTKHEWLHKFSLELLKLQKKYMFYLIGGDLSKSNKLQISSTFFGLPKNKVVSQNKLMPGYDIFITGNLGDSFIGLQILKKKIFIKNTKIKKYFIKKYYFPKPCMLGPKISKYVVSMKDISDGFVGDLKKMLNLNYG
;
A
#
# COMPACT_ATOMS: atom_id res chain seq x y z
N GLU A 1 -12.68 -8.78 8.97
CA GLU A 1 -12.50 -7.83 7.85
C GLU A 1 -11.35 -8.30 6.95
N ASN A 2 -11.44 -8.04 5.64
CA ASN A 2 -10.35 -8.32 4.70
C ASN A 2 -9.64 -7.02 4.34
N ASP A 3 -8.42 -7.10 3.77
CA ASP A 3 -7.65 -5.94 3.33
C ASP A 3 -8.34 -5.17 2.19
N ALA A 4 -9.24 -5.83 1.45
CA ALA A 4 -10.10 -5.21 0.44
C ALA A 4 -11.46 -5.92 0.37
N SER A 5 -12.42 -5.31 -0.32
CA SER A 5 -13.71 -5.92 -0.64
C SER A 5 -13.72 -6.45 -2.07
N TYR A 6 -14.72 -7.26 -2.42
CA TYR A 6 -14.92 -7.64 -3.81
C TYR A 6 -16.40 -7.58 -4.21
N LEU A 7 -16.63 -7.24 -5.47
CA LEU A 7 -17.96 -7.29 -6.10
C LEU A 7 -18.02 -8.45 -7.09
N LYS A 8 -19.14 -9.16 -7.09
CA LYS A 8 -19.45 -10.15 -8.13
C LYS A 8 -20.11 -9.41 -9.29
N VAL A 9 -19.34 -9.12 -10.33
CA VAL A 9 -19.80 -8.36 -11.50
C VAL A 9 -20.66 -9.25 -12.42
N SER A 10 -20.35 -10.55 -12.51
CA SER A 10 -21.14 -11.55 -13.23
C SER A 10 -20.95 -12.91 -12.57
N LYS A 11 -21.60 -13.97 -13.12
CA LYS A 11 -21.52 -15.34 -12.57
C LYS A 11 -20.07 -15.79 -12.32
N ASN A 12 -19.11 -15.40 -13.19
CA ASN A 12 -17.71 -15.84 -13.13
C ASN A 12 -16.71 -14.71 -12.86
N ASN A 13 -17.14 -13.44 -12.84
CA ASN A 13 -16.25 -12.30 -12.72
C ASN A 13 -16.39 -11.61 -11.36
N LYS A 14 -15.27 -11.46 -10.66
CA LYS A 14 -15.15 -10.69 -9.41
C LYS A 14 -14.24 -9.50 -9.64
N LEU A 15 -14.58 -8.39 -9.03
CA LEU A 15 -13.76 -7.19 -8.97
C LEU A 15 -13.34 -6.97 -7.53
N VAL A 16 -12.05 -6.90 -7.27
CA VAL A 16 -11.50 -6.56 -5.95
C VAL A 16 -11.31 -5.06 -5.89
N ILE A 17 -11.74 -4.44 -4.80
CA ILE A 17 -11.73 -2.99 -4.61
C ILE A 17 -11.09 -2.70 -3.25
N THR A 18 -10.08 -1.83 -3.23
CA THR A 18 -9.51 -1.25 -2.02
C THR A 18 -9.50 0.27 -2.12
N SER A 19 -9.53 0.95 -0.98
CA SER A 19 -9.49 2.41 -0.93
C SER A 19 -8.73 2.86 0.30
N ASP A 20 -7.67 3.64 0.07
CA ASP A 20 -6.81 4.19 1.10
C ASP A 20 -6.63 5.69 0.95
N SER A 21 -6.26 6.32 2.06
CA SER A 21 -5.93 7.73 2.12
C SER A 21 -4.66 7.95 2.91
N ILE A 22 -3.88 8.95 2.50
CA ILE A 22 -2.69 9.40 3.23
C ILE A 22 -2.75 10.91 3.45
N SER A 23 -2.30 11.36 4.62
CA SER A 23 -2.39 12.75 5.07
C SER A 23 -1.04 13.29 5.55
N GLU A 24 -0.76 14.54 5.20
CA GLU A 24 0.41 15.28 5.70
C GLU A 24 0.40 15.38 7.22
N GLY A 25 1.53 15.05 7.83
CA GLY A 25 1.73 15.07 9.28
C GLY A 25 1.30 13.77 9.99
N VAL A 26 0.60 12.87 9.31
CA VAL A 26 0.20 11.55 9.80
C VAL A 26 1.04 10.47 9.09
N ASP A 27 0.86 10.35 7.78
CA ASP A 27 1.45 9.26 6.98
C ASP A 27 2.76 9.66 6.30
N PHE A 28 2.99 10.95 6.12
CA PHE A 28 4.21 11.51 5.54
C PHE A 28 4.49 12.90 6.10
N PHE A 29 5.75 13.34 6.01
CA PHE A 29 6.16 14.67 6.44
C PHE A 29 5.91 15.69 5.32
N LYS A 30 5.65 16.95 5.70
CA LYS A 30 5.46 18.07 4.76
C LYS A 30 6.55 18.19 3.70
N ASN A 31 7.80 17.87 4.06
CA ASN A 31 8.97 17.99 3.20
C ASN A 31 9.40 16.66 2.57
N ASP A 32 8.55 15.63 2.63
CA ASP A 32 8.85 14.37 1.94
C ASP A 32 8.84 14.57 0.42
N PRO A 33 9.73 13.90 -0.31
CA PRO A 33 9.78 14.01 -1.77
C PRO A 33 8.43 13.63 -2.41
N PRO A 34 7.94 14.44 -3.39
CA PRO A 34 6.66 14.15 -4.07
C PRO A 34 6.60 12.74 -4.66
N GLU A 35 7.73 12.25 -5.19
CA GLU A 35 7.85 10.90 -5.73
C GLU A 35 7.64 9.82 -4.66
N SER A 36 8.08 10.08 -3.42
CA SER A 36 7.88 9.15 -2.31
C SER A 36 6.42 9.09 -1.88
N ILE A 37 5.72 10.22 -1.90
CA ILE A 37 4.30 10.32 -1.56
C ILE A 37 3.45 9.62 -2.64
N ALA A 38 3.73 9.87 -3.93
CA ALA A 38 3.11 9.15 -5.04
C ALA A 38 3.29 7.63 -4.89
N LYS A 39 4.51 7.21 -4.58
CA LYS A 39 4.82 5.80 -4.41
C LYS A 39 4.09 5.18 -3.21
N LYS A 40 3.98 5.89 -2.10
CA LYS A 40 3.32 5.42 -0.88
C LYS A 40 1.84 5.12 -1.16
N ILE A 41 1.08 6.10 -1.68
CA ILE A 41 -0.36 5.90 -1.94
C ILE A 41 -0.64 4.77 -2.94
N ILE A 42 0.20 4.61 -3.96
CA ILE A 42 0.07 3.50 -4.90
C ILE A 42 0.43 2.16 -4.25
N THR A 43 1.52 2.13 -3.45
CA THR A 43 2.04 0.87 -2.89
C THR A 43 1.09 0.25 -1.86
N ILE A 44 0.45 1.04 -1.01
CA ILE A 44 -0.49 0.52 -0.01
C ILE A 44 -1.66 -0.19 -0.69
N ASN A 45 -2.31 0.45 -1.66
CA ASN A 45 -3.41 -0.16 -2.42
C ASN A 45 -2.97 -1.40 -3.24
N LEU A 46 -1.77 -1.39 -3.84
CA LEU A 46 -1.23 -2.57 -4.53
C LEU A 46 -0.97 -3.72 -3.56
N SER A 47 -0.59 -3.41 -2.31
CA SER A 47 -0.39 -4.39 -1.24
C SER A 47 -1.69 -5.12 -0.92
N ASP A 48 -2.77 -4.37 -0.70
CA ASP A 48 -4.11 -4.91 -0.42
C ASP A 48 -4.63 -5.79 -1.57
N LEU A 49 -4.54 -5.29 -2.81
CA LEU A 49 -4.94 -6.08 -3.97
C LEU A 49 -4.15 -7.39 -4.05
N SER A 50 -2.84 -7.33 -3.81
CA SER A 50 -1.99 -8.52 -3.79
C SER A 50 -2.39 -9.49 -2.68
N ALA A 51 -2.68 -8.99 -1.47
CA ALA A 51 -3.17 -9.80 -0.35
C ALA A 51 -4.49 -10.52 -0.66
N MET A 52 -5.34 -9.91 -1.50
CA MET A 52 -6.58 -10.54 -1.99
C MET A 52 -6.39 -11.43 -3.21
N GLY A 53 -5.15 -11.63 -3.69
CA GLY A 53 -4.85 -12.45 -4.88
C GLY A 53 -5.19 -11.77 -6.21
N ALA A 54 -5.35 -10.44 -6.22
CA ALA A 54 -5.74 -9.64 -7.38
C ALA A 54 -4.55 -8.87 -7.99
N SER A 55 -4.54 -8.80 -9.32
CA SER A 55 -3.67 -7.89 -10.07
C SER A 55 -4.38 -6.55 -10.28
N PRO A 56 -3.68 -5.41 -10.20
CA PRO A 56 -4.30 -4.11 -10.42
C PRO A 56 -4.81 -3.98 -11.86
N LEU A 57 -5.91 -3.25 -12.03
CA LEU A 57 -6.51 -2.94 -13.30
C LEU A 57 -6.52 -1.43 -13.53
N SER A 58 -7.13 -0.70 -12.60
CA SER A 58 -7.32 0.76 -12.69
C SER A 58 -7.45 1.38 -11.30
N TYR A 59 -7.39 2.71 -11.24
CA TYR A 59 -7.61 3.45 -10.00
C TYR A 59 -8.24 4.82 -10.26
N SER A 60 -8.90 5.37 -9.24
CA SER A 60 -9.24 6.78 -9.13
C SER A 60 -8.36 7.45 -8.08
N LEU A 61 -8.12 8.77 -8.23
CA LEU A 61 -7.23 9.53 -7.36
C LEU A 61 -7.83 10.89 -7.03
N ASN A 62 -8.08 11.15 -5.76
CA ASN A 62 -8.50 12.45 -5.26
C ASN A 62 -7.35 13.10 -4.50
N ILE A 63 -7.02 14.35 -4.83
CA ILE A 63 -5.93 15.09 -4.22
C ILE A 63 -6.47 16.40 -3.65
N PHE A 64 -6.26 16.61 -2.36
CA PHE A 64 -6.60 17.84 -1.65
C PHE A 64 -5.32 18.65 -1.47
N LEU A 65 -5.23 19.77 -2.21
CA LEU A 65 -4.01 20.56 -2.37
C LEU A 65 -4.03 21.82 -1.50
N PRO A 66 -3.04 22.00 -0.62
CA PRO A 66 -2.84 23.27 0.05
C PRO A 66 -2.27 24.33 -0.92
N SER A 67 -2.55 25.60 -0.62
CA SER A 67 -2.14 26.75 -1.45
C SER A 67 -0.62 26.89 -1.63
N TYR A 68 0.17 26.30 -0.73
CA TYR A 68 1.63 26.30 -0.82
C TYR A 68 2.22 25.25 -1.77
N THR A 69 1.38 24.39 -2.36
CA THR A 69 1.86 23.33 -3.28
C THR A 69 2.31 23.95 -4.60
N LYS A 70 3.59 23.79 -4.92
CA LYS A 70 4.19 24.32 -6.15
C LYS A 70 3.91 23.43 -7.35
N HIS A 71 3.88 24.02 -8.56
CA HIS A 71 3.72 23.29 -9.82
C HIS A 71 4.80 22.21 -10.00
N GLU A 72 6.05 22.47 -9.60
CA GLU A 72 7.15 21.50 -9.65
C GLU A 72 6.85 20.25 -8.81
N TRP A 73 6.20 20.42 -7.64
CA TRP A 73 5.78 19.30 -6.79
C TRP A 73 4.80 18.40 -7.53
N LEU A 74 3.75 18.99 -8.13
CA LEU A 74 2.75 18.27 -8.92
C LEU A 74 3.37 17.54 -10.10
N HIS A 75 4.32 18.18 -10.79
CA HIS A 75 5.01 17.57 -11.92
C HIS A 75 5.80 16.33 -11.49
N LYS A 76 6.60 16.40 -10.42
CA LYS A 76 7.36 15.25 -9.89
C LYS A 76 6.45 14.13 -9.41
N PHE A 77 5.36 14.49 -8.70
CA PHE A 77 4.34 13.54 -8.25
C PHE A 77 3.71 12.79 -9.43
N SER A 78 3.27 13.51 -10.46
CA SER A 78 2.63 12.93 -11.65
C SER A 78 3.59 12.06 -12.46
N LEU A 79 4.86 12.46 -12.61
CA LEU A 79 5.86 11.64 -13.29
C LEU A 79 6.07 10.29 -12.58
N GLU A 80 6.09 10.28 -11.25
CA GLU A 80 6.23 9.01 -10.52
C GLU A 80 4.97 8.15 -10.66
N LEU A 81 3.76 8.74 -10.63
CA LEU A 81 2.52 8.00 -10.92
C LEU A 81 2.59 7.32 -12.29
N LEU A 82 3.01 8.03 -13.34
CA LEU A 82 3.16 7.47 -14.70
C LEU A 82 4.15 6.29 -14.74
N LYS A 83 5.28 6.39 -14.03
CA LYS A 83 6.24 5.29 -13.92
C LYS A 83 5.64 4.07 -13.24
N LEU A 84 4.88 4.27 -12.17
CA LEU A 84 4.23 3.18 -11.43
C LEU A 84 3.12 2.52 -12.24
N GLN A 85 2.29 3.30 -12.96
CA GLN A 85 1.28 2.80 -13.88
C GLN A 85 1.91 1.87 -14.95
N LYS A 86 2.97 2.34 -15.62
CA LYS A 86 3.70 1.53 -16.62
C LYS A 86 4.31 0.26 -16.01
N LYS A 87 4.88 0.38 -14.80
CA LYS A 87 5.56 -0.74 -14.14
C LYS A 87 4.61 -1.85 -13.72
N TYR A 88 3.44 -1.48 -13.18
CA TYR A 88 2.48 -2.44 -12.61
C TYR A 88 1.25 -2.65 -13.49
N MET A 89 1.21 -2.03 -14.68
CA MET A 89 0.18 -2.23 -15.71
C MET A 89 -1.24 -1.91 -15.23
N PHE A 90 -1.45 -0.68 -14.74
CA PHE A 90 -2.77 -0.18 -14.35
C PHE A 90 -2.98 1.26 -14.83
N TYR A 91 -4.22 1.76 -14.84
CA TYR A 91 -4.58 3.04 -15.45
C TYR A 91 -5.36 3.93 -14.48
N LEU A 92 -5.09 5.25 -14.53
CA LEU A 92 -5.96 6.26 -13.92
C LEU A 92 -7.25 6.38 -14.73
N ILE A 93 -8.40 6.21 -14.07
CA ILE A 93 -9.72 6.29 -14.72
C ILE A 93 -10.55 7.50 -14.29
N GLY A 94 -10.09 8.26 -13.32
CA GLY A 94 -10.77 9.44 -12.83
C GLY A 94 -10.21 9.93 -11.51
N GLY A 95 -10.82 10.98 -10.99
CA GLY A 95 -10.44 11.58 -9.71
C GLY A 95 -10.81 13.06 -9.66
N ASP A 96 -10.35 13.72 -8.61
CA ASP A 96 -10.63 15.14 -8.39
C ASP A 96 -9.43 15.86 -7.78
N LEU A 97 -9.37 17.18 -7.99
CA LEU A 97 -8.42 18.12 -7.39
C LEU A 97 -9.17 19.20 -6.63
N SER A 98 -9.05 19.20 -5.31
CA SER A 98 -9.73 20.14 -4.44
C SER A 98 -8.74 20.93 -3.58
N LYS A 99 -9.13 22.13 -3.15
CA LYS A 99 -8.33 22.95 -2.21
C LYS A 99 -8.47 22.42 -0.78
N SER A 100 -7.38 22.50 -0.01
CA SER A 100 -7.34 22.10 1.39
C SER A 100 -6.27 22.87 2.16
N ASN A 101 -6.30 22.79 3.49
CA ASN A 101 -5.26 23.36 4.36
C ASN A 101 -4.01 22.47 4.48
N LYS A 102 -4.16 21.14 4.24
CA LYS A 102 -3.08 20.15 4.27
C LYS A 102 -3.16 19.28 3.05
N LEU A 103 -2.02 18.75 2.62
CA LEU A 103 -1.98 17.76 1.55
C LEU A 103 -2.59 16.46 2.02
N GLN A 104 -3.63 16.03 1.32
CA GLN A 104 -4.28 14.73 1.52
C GLN A 104 -4.50 14.08 0.17
N ILE A 105 -4.35 12.78 0.12
CA ILE A 105 -4.51 12.00 -1.11
C ILE A 105 -5.32 10.75 -0.78
N SER A 106 -6.39 10.55 -1.52
CA SER A 106 -7.20 9.33 -1.44
C SER A 106 -7.21 8.62 -2.79
N SER A 107 -7.13 7.32 -2.76
CA SER A 107 -7.10 6.51 -3.97
C SER A 107 -7.95 5.26 -3.80
N THR A 108 -8.75 4.95 -4.80
CA THR A 108 -9.53 3.71 -4.87
C THR A 108 -9.02 2.88 -6.03
N PHE A 109 -8.57 1.68 -5.74
CA PHE A 109 -8.04 0.74 -6.73
C PHE A 109 -9.01 -0.39 -7.03
N PHE A 110 -9.00 -0.79 -8.29
CA PHE A 110 -9.75 -1.91 -8.83
C PHE A 110 -8.78 -2.96 -9.34
N GLY A 111 -9.01 -4.21 -8.97
CA GLY A 111 -8.15 -5.33 -9.36
C GLY A 111 -8.93 -6.57 -9.78
N LEU A 112 -8.30 -7.38 -10.61
CA LEU A 112 -8.87 -8.65 -11.06
C LEU A 112 -8.15 -9.81 -10.37
N PRO A 113 -8.87 -10.72 -9.69
CA PRO A 113 -8.27 -11.90 -9.11
C PRO A 113 -7.75 -12.82 -10.22
N LYS A 114 -6.51 -13.29 -10.07
CA LYS A 114 -5.90 -14.16 -11.10
C LYS A 114 -6.45 -15.59 -11.07
N ASN A 115 -6.69 -16.13 -9.87
CA ASN A 115 -7.22 -17.47 -9.68
C ASN A 115 -8.48 -17.42 -8.80
N LYS A 116 -8.30 -17.09 -7.54
CA LYS A 116 -9.39 -16.89 -6.57
C LYS A 116 -9.15 -15.66 -5.73
N VAL A 117 -10.21 -15.07 -5.22
CA VAL A 117 -10.11 -14.08 -4.13
C VAL A 117 -9.73 -14.83 -2.87
N VAL A 118 -8.66 -14.37 -2.20
CA VAL A 118 -8.18 -14.94 -0.95
C VAL A 118 -8.69 -14.08 0.21
N SER A 119 -9.27 -14.72 1.22
CA SER A 119 -9.71 -14.06 2.45
C SER A 119 -8.66 -14.24 3.54
N GLN A 120 -8.56 -13.27 4.45
CA GLN A 120 -7.65 -13.35 5.60
C GLN A 120 -8.17 -14.26 6.74
N ASN A 121 -9.45 -14.64 6.77
CA ASN A 121 -10.11 -15.26 7.92
C ASN A 121 -10.25 -16.79 7.81
N LYS A 122 -9.33 -17.49 7.14
CA LYS A 122 -9.41 -18.93 6.90
C LYS A 122 -8.28 -19.74 7.52
N LEU A 123 -7.56 -19.15 8.48
CA LEU A 123 -6.50 -19.86 9.18
C LEU A 123 -7.08 -20.87 10.18
N MET A 124 -6.47 -22.05 10.21
CA MET A 124 -6.74 -23.10 11.19
C MET A 124 -5.40 -23.57 11.81
N PRO A 125 -5.41 -24.17 12.99
CA PRO A 125 -4.22 -24.78 13.57
C PRO A 125 -3.57 -25.77 12.60
N GLY A 126 -2.24 -25.80 12.56
CA GLY A 126 -1.47 -26.70 11.70
C GLY A 126 -1.05 -26.14 10.34
N TYR A 127 -1.46 -24.90 9.99
CA TYR A 127 -0.93 -24.24 8.79
C TYR A 127 0.41 -23.56 9.04
N ASP A 128 1.30 -23.66 8.06
CA ASP A 128 2.57 -22.92 8.04
C ASP A 128 2.34 -21.45 7.70
N ILE A 129 3.10 -20.55 8.33
CA ILE A 129 3.06 -19.11 8.12
C ILE A 129 4.32 -18.68 7.38
N PHE A 130 4.14 -18.05 6.22
CA PHE A 130 5.20 -17.51 5.41
C PHE A 130 5.13 -15.98 5.38
N ILE A 131 6.28 -15.33 5.48
CA ILE A 131 6.41 -13.87 5.42
C ILE A 131 7.30 -13.50 4.23
N THR A 132 6.91 -12.45 3.50
CA THR A 132 7.71 -11.92 2.40
C THR A 132 8.47 -10.65 2.83
N GLY A 133 9.77 -10.58 2.51
CA GLY A 133 10.60 -9.42 2.80
C GLY A 133 11.10 -9.35 4.24
N ASN A 134 11.65 -8.18 4.61
CA ASN A 134 12.19 -7.91 5.93
C ASN A 134 11.22 -7.05 6.73
N LEU A 135 10.91 -7.49 7.94
CA LEU A 135 10.05 -6.75 8.86
C LEU A 135 10.81 -5.59 9.52
N GLY A 136 10.12 -4.46 9.68
CA GLY A 136 10.64 -3.32 10.44
C GLY A 136 11.55 -2.35 9.67
N ASP A 137 12.02 -2.67 8.47
CA ASP A 137 12.92 -1.80 7.69
C ASP A 137 12.36 -0.37 7.51
N SER A 138 11.09 -0.26 7.13
CA SER A 138 10.41 1.04 6.93
C SER A 138 10.23 1.79 8.25
N PHE A 139 9.89 1.07 9.33
CA PHE A 139 9.77 1.66 10.67
C PHE A 139 11.10 2.24 11.16
N ILE A 140 12.22 1.51 11.00
CA ILE A 140 13.55 2.03 11.34
C ILE A 140 13.83 3.30 10.53
N GLY A 141 13.51 3.32 9.23
CA GLY A 141 13.65 4.51 8.38
C GLY A 141 12.88 5.71 8.92
N LEU A 142 11.63 5.51 9.34
CA LEU A 142 10.80 6.54 9.99
C LEU A 142 11.42 7.03 11.31
N GLN A 143 11.92 6.14 12.16
CA GLN A 143 12.56 6.52 13.44
C GLN A 143 13.84 7.33 13.23
N ILE A 144 14.62 7.03 12.18
CA ILE A 144 15.80 7.82 11.80
C ILE A 144 15.38 9.23 11.36
N LEU A 145 14.33 9.37 10.53
CA LEU A 145 13.80 10.67 10.09
C LEU A 145 13.23 11.48 11.25
N LYS A 146 12.58 10.82 12.21
CA LYS A 146 12.14 11.42 13.49
C LYS A 146 13.28 11.71 14.48
N LYS A 147 14.55 11.45 14.12
CA LYS A 147 15.74 11.60 14.97
C LYS A 147 15.68 10.80 16.28
N LYS A 148 14.91 9.71 16.32
CA LYS A 148 14.79 8.82 17.49
C LYS A 148 15.83 7.69 17.48
N ILE A 149 16.36 7.35 16.30
CA ILE A 149 17.44 6.36 16.12
C ILE A 149 18.59 7.04 15.38
N PHE A 150 19.80 6.84 15.90
CA PHE A 150 21.04 7.32 15.28
C PHE A 150 21.86 6.14 14.74
N ILE A 151 22.20 6.19 13.44
CA ILE A 151 23.02 5.20 12.76
C ILE A 151 24.25 5.91 12.18
N LYS A 152 25.46 5.57 12.69
CA LYS A 152 26.74 6.14 12.22
C LYS A 152 27.03 5.76 10.76
N ASN A 153 26.77 4.52 10.39
CA ASN A 153 27.04 4.04 9.02
C ASN A 153 26.07 4.66 8.02
N THR A 154 26.58 5.54 7.18
CA THR A 154 25.81 6.27 6.18
C THR A 154 25.12 5.36 5.15
N LYS A 155 25.72 4.24 4.76
CA LYS A 155 25.14 3.28 3.81
C LYS A 155 23.93 2.59 4.42
N ILE A 156 24.04 2.13 5.66
CA ILE A 156 22.93 1.51 6.40
C ILE A 156 21.81 2.52 6.66
N LYS A 157 22.16 3.74 7.10
CA LYS A 157 21.19 4.83 7.28
C LYS A 157 20.39 5.09 6.00
N LYS A 158 21.07 5.25 4.85
CA LYS A 158 20.42 5.47 3.54
C LYS A 158 19.52 4.31 3.14
N TYR A 159 19.89 3.06 3.45
CA TYR A 159 19.08 1.88 3.18
C TYR A 159 17.72 1.97 3.86
N PHE A 160 17.66 2.20 5.18
CA PHE A 160 16.41 2.29 5.93
C PHE A 160 15.55 3.48 5.52
N ILE A 161 16.16 4.68 5.32
CA ILE A 161 15.43 5.86 4.83
C ILE A 161 14.81 5.59 3.46
N LYS A 162 15.53 4.89 2.56
CA LYS A 162 14.99 4.48 1.26
C LYS A 162 13.80 3.52 1.39
N LYS A 163 13.79 2.63 2.39
CA LYS A 163 12.67 1.72 2.65
C LYS A 163 11.40 2.47 3.09
N TYR A 164 11.56 3.54 3.87
CA TYR A 164 10.46 4.42 4.26
C TYR A 164 9.91 5.22 3.07
N TYR A 165 10.79 5.89 2.30
CA TYR A 165 10.36 6.75 1.19
C TYR A 165 9.87 5.97 -0.02
N PHE A 166 10.46 4.83 -0.31
CA PHE A 166 10.23 4.10 -1.56
C PHE A 166 9.88 2.63 -1.27
N PRO A 167 8.75 2.36 -0.60
CA PRO A 167 8.30 1.00 -0.38
C PRO A 167 8.07 0.28 -1.70
N LYS A 168 8.17 -1.04 -1.69
CA LYS A 168 7.92 -1.89 -2.86
C LYS A 168 6.82 -2.88 -2.50
N PRO A 169 5.67 -2.88 -3.20
CA PRO A 169 4.63 -3.87 -2.95
C PRO A 169 5.12 -5.25 -3.36
N CYS A 170 4.73 -6.25 -2.61
CA CYS A 170 4.95 -7.65 -2.98
C CYS A 170 3.80 -8.14 -3.86
N MET A 171 4.01 -8.19 -5.18
CA MET A 171 3.00 -8.65 -6.14
C MET A 171 3.03 -10.17 -6.36
N LEU A 172 3.35 -10.93 -5.31
CA LEU A 172 3.36 -12.40 -5.36
C LEU A 172 1.95 -12.99 -5.22
N GLY A 173 1.08 -12.31 -4.47
CA GLY A 173 -0.27 -12.78 -4.12
C GLY A 173 -1.08 -13.32 -5.31
N PRO A 174 -1.22 -12.61 -6.43
CA PRO A 174 -1.93 -13.13 -7.60
C PRO A 174 -1.40 -14.47 -8.12
N LYS A 175 -0.09 -14.69 -8.01
CA LYS A 175 0.57 -15.92 -8.48
C LYS A 175 0.32 -17.10 -7.54
N ILE A 176 0.35 -16.86 -6.23
CA ILE A 176 0.24 -17.93 -5.21
C ILE A 176 -1.19 -18.13 -4.71
N SER A 177 -2.15 -17.31 -5.09
CA SER A 177 -3.53 -17.35 -4.59
C SER A 177 -4.19 -18.72 -4.67
N LYS A 178 -3.82 -19.56 -5.64
CA LYS A 178 -4.33 -20.94 -5.77
C LYS A 178 -3.76 -21.92 -4.73
N TYR A 179 -2.58 -21.63 -4.16
CA TYR A 179 -1.85 -22.53 -3.25
C TYR A 179 -2.04 -22.19 -1.77
N VAL A 180 -2.53 -21.00 -1.46
CA VAL A 180 -2.66 -20.52 -0.08
C VAL A 180 -4.11 -20.55 0.37
N VAL A 181 -4.32 -20.69 1.67
CA VAL A 181 -5.65 -20.66 2.29
C VAL A 181 -6.04 -19.24 2.64
N SER A 182 -5.07 -18.48 3.16
CA SER A 182 -5.27 -17.11 3.65
C SER A 182 -4.05 -16.25 3.31
N MET A 183 -4.28 -14.98 3.09
CA MET A 183 -3.23 -13.97 2.92
C MET A 183 -3.67 -12.67 3.58
N LYS A 184 -2.69 -11.90 4.04
CA LYS A 184 -2.87 -10.54 4.53
C LYS A 184 -1.60 -9.74 4.23
N ASP A 185 -1.73 -8.46 3.94
CA ASP A 185 -0.61 -7.54 3.95
C ASP A 185 -0.20 -7.20 5.40
N ILE A 186 1.02 -6.72 5.59
CA ILE A 186 1.52 -6.29 6.90
C ILE A 186 1.54 -4.77 6.92
N SER A 187 0.51 -4.16 7.50
CA SER A 187 0.31 -2.71 7.61
C SER A 187 0.57 -2.18 9.02
N ASP A 188 0.00 -2.83 10.04
CA ASP A 188 0.08 -2.42 11.45
C ASP A 188 1.22 -3.14 12.21
N GLY A 189 1.90 -4.04 11.53
CA GLY A 189 2.97 -4.87 12.09
C GLY A 189 2.57 -6.33 12.21
N PHE A 190 3.58 -7.20 12.03
CA PHE A 190 3.38 -8.65 11.92
C PHE A 190 2.49 -9.26 13.00
N VAL A 191 2.76 -8.94 14.28
CA VAL A 191 2.01 -9.52 15.40
C VAL A 191 0.54 -9.07 15.39
N GLY A 192 0.28 -7.78 15.16
CA GLY A 192 -1.07 -7.23 15.10
C GLY A 192 -1.88 -7.82 13.94
N ASP A 193 -1.28 -7.88 12.76
CA ASP A 193 -1.94 -8.39 11.56
C ASP A 193 -2.16 -9.91 11.62
N LEU A 194 -1.21 -10.66 12.19
CA LEU A 194 -1.39 -12.10 12.44
C LEU A 194 -2.53 -12.37 13.41
N LYS A 195 -2.65 -11.58 14.48
CA LYS A 195 -3.75 -11.67 15.43
C LYS A 195 -5.11 -11.47 14.74
N LYS A 196 -5.22 -10.46 13.86
CA LYS A 196 -6.43 -10.24 13.04
C LYS A 196 -6.75 -11.45 12.16
N MET A 197 -5.74 -12.06 11.51
CA MET A 197 -5.94 -13.27 10.69
C MET A 197 -6.42 -14.48 11.50
N LEU A 198 -5.99 -14.59 12.75
CA LEU A 198 -6.37 -15.68 13.66
C LEU A 198 -7.72 -15.44 14.33
N ASN A 199 -8.42 -14.32 14.06
CA ASN A 199 -9.64 -13.89 14.76
C ASN A 199 -9.50 -13.89 16.29
N LEU A 200 -8.30 -13.64 16.80
CA LEU A 200 -8.05 -13.53 18.22
C LEU A 200 -8.56 -12.16 18.69
N ASN A 201 -9.77 -12.13 19.18
CA ASN A 201 -10.29 -10.95 19.87
C ASN A 201 -9.50 -10.76 21.17
N TYR A 202 -8.77 -9.67 21.27
CA TYR A 202 -8.21 -9.21 22.52
C TYR A 202 -9.16 -8.19 23.11
N GLY A 203 -9.87 -8.61 24.15
CA GLY A 203 -10.47 -7.71 25.13
C GLY A 203 -9.37 -7.08 25.98
#